data_a37ecaf3b13135c79a093fadb17f71f0
#
_entry.id   a37ecaf3b13135c79a093fadb17f71f0
#
_cell.length_a   1.000
_cell.length_b   1.000
_cell.length_c   1.000
_cell.angle_alpha   90.00
_cell.angle_beta   90.00
_cell.angle_gamma   90.00
#
_symmetry.space_group_name_H-M   'P 1'
#
loop_
_entity.id
_entity.type
_entity.pdbx_description
1 polymer ?
#
loop_
_entity_poly.entity_id
_entity_poly.type
_entity_poly.pdbx_seq_one_letter_code
_entity_poly.pdbx_strand_id
1 'polypeptide(L)'
;MTTTQTAKGKNNTTYLQALNTFKPYAVLYRTGGQIEKFHFLNGYGASVAQHNGSYGGDEGLYELAEINPAGHIIDESIKGWLTFAEVDCYLREIAEY
;
A
#
# COMPACT_ATOMS: atom_id res chain seq x y z
N MET A 1 -6.16 -14.78 12.93
CA MET A 1 -5.54 -14.83 13.19
C MET A 1 -5.30 -14.95 13.31
N THR A 2 -5.41 -14.58 13.23
CA THR A 2 -4.91 -14.48 13.44
C THR A 2 -4.83 -14.38 13.71
N THR A 3 -5.14 -14.15 13.45
CA THR A 3 -4.62 -13.97 13.85
C THR A 3 -4.52 -13.87 14.32
N THR A 4 -4.82 -13.54 14.24
CA THR A 4 -4.26 -13.44 14.73
C THR A 4 -4.19 -13.30 15.37
N GLN A 5 -4.35 -12.82 15.39
CA GLN A 5 -3.88 -12.74 15.98
C GLN A 5 -3.79 -12.30 16.50
N THR A 6 -4.25 -11.82 16.38
CA THR A 6 -3.77 -11.59 16.88
C THR A 6 -3.80 -11.28 17.42
N ALA A 7 -4.24 -10.70 17.44
CA ALA A 7 -3.72 -10.54 17.98
C ALA A 7 -3.67 -10.39 18.57
N LYS A 8 -3.71 -10.06 18.91
CA LYS A 8 -3.19 -10.04 19.41
C LYS A 8 -2.82 -9.55 19.76
N GLY A 9 -3.16 -9.18 19.58
CA GLY A 9 -2.43 -8.85 19.70
C GLY A 9 -2.31 -8.29 19.94
N LYS A 10 -2.15 -7.47 20.10
CA LYS A 10 -1.74 -7.05 20.05
C LYS A 10 -1.66 -6.03 20.03
N ASN A 11 -1.74 -5.25 19.91
CA ASN A 11 -1.51 -4.52 19.58
C ASN A 11 -1.38 -3.63 19.10
N ASN A 12 -1.80 -1.69 19.31
CA ASN A 12 -1.10 -1.15 18.22
C ASN A 12 -0.57 -2.23 17.36
N THR A 13 -0.31 -3.12 17.95
CA THR A 13 0.15 -4.31 17.32
C THR A 13 -0.84 -4.78 16.29
N THR A 14 -2.13 -4.63 16.58
CA THR A 14 -3.14 -5.00 15.62
C THR A 14 -3.02 -4.24 14.32
N TYR A 15 -2.76 -2.94 14.42
CA TYR A 15 -2.57 -2.13 13.23
C TYR A 15 -1.35 -2.59 12.46
N LEU A 16 -0.26 -2.85 13.16
CA LEU A 16 0.95 -3.32 12.53
C LEU A 16 0.76 -4.68 11.88
N GLN A 17 -0.08 -5.53 12.48
CA GLN A 17 -0.40 -6.81 11.87
C GLN A 17 -1.13 -6.63 10.56
N ALA A 18 -2.04 -5.67 10.50
CA ALA A 18 -2.73 -5.37 9.26
C ALA A 18 -1.74 -4.95 8.19
N LEU A 19 -0.74 -4.15 8.56
CA LEU A 19 0.29 -3.73 7.61
C LEU A 19 1.13 -4.90 7.14
N ASN A 20 1.37 -5.86 8.01
CA ASN A 20 2.17 -7.01 7.66
C ASN A 20 1.41 -8.00 6.78
N THR A 21 0.12 -7.83 6.61
CA THR A 21 -0.68 -8.68 5.74
C THR A 21 -0.23 -8.52 4.30
N PHE A 22 0.14 -7.29 3.93
CA PHE A 22 0.57 -7.00 2.57
C PHE A 22 2.03 -6.56 2.61
N LYS A 23 2.89 -7.36 2.01
CA LYS A 23 4.31 -7.02 1.94
C LYS A 23 4.65 -6.66 0.51
N PRO A 24 5.40 -5.58 0.31
CA PRO A 24 5.81 -5.25 -1.05
C PRO A 24 6.79 -6.30 -1.58
N TYR A 25 6.70 -6.56 -2.88
CA TYR A 25 7.70 -7.43 -3.52
C TYR A 25 8.89 -6.63 -4.02
N ALA A 26 8.78 -5.30 -4.05
CA ALA A 26 9.87 -4.43 -4.47
C ALA A 26 9.73 -3.09 -3.77
N VAL A 27 10.87 -2.51 -3.42
CA VAL A 27 10.94 -1.16 -2.86
C VAL A 27 11.94 -0.40 -3.70
N LEU A 28 11.50 0.71 -4.29
CA LEU A 28 12.33 1.56 -5.14
C LEU A 28 12.56 2.86 -4.40
N TYR A 29 13.83 3.15 -4.09
CA TYR A 29 14.14 4.36 -3.32
C TYR A 29 14.20 5.57 -4.24
N ARG A 30 13.66 6.68 -3.74
CA ARG A 30 13.64 7.96 -4.44
C ARG A 30 14.04 9.05 -3.46
N THR A 31 14.39 10.23 -3.97
CA THR A 31 14.73 11.36 -3.11
C THR A 31 13.57 11.65 -2.17
N GLY A 32 13.85 11.61 -0.87
CA GLY A 32 12.85 11.90 0.15
C GLY A 32 11.94 10.72 0.50
N GLY A 33 12.21 9.53 -0.02
CA GLY A 33 11.39 8.38 0.35
C GLY A 33 11.50 7.21 -0.60
N GLN A 34 10.33 6.64 -0.99
CA GLN A 34 10.34 5.37 -1.70
C GLN A 34 9.02 5.12 -2.41
N ILE A 35 9.04 4.12 -3.29
CA ILE A 35 7.85 3.55 -3.92
C ILE A 35 7.83 2.06 -3.56
N GLU A 36 6.71 1.60 -3.00
CA GLU A 36 6.53 0.20 -2.67
C GLU A 36 5.56 -0.43 -3.64
N LYS A 37 5.92 -1.60 -4.17
CA LYS A 37 5.10 -2.32 -5.14
C LYS A 37 4.51 -3.57 -4.51
N PHE A 38 3.21 -3.77 -4.70
CA PHE A 38 2.48 -4.90 -4.15
C PHE A 38 1.88 -5.74 -5.27
N HIS A 39 1.72 -7.04 -5.00
CA HIS A 39 1.11 -7.96 -5.95
C HIS A 39 0.22 -8.92 -5.18
N PHE A 40 -1.01 -9.08 -5.64
CA PHE A 40 -2.01 -9.88 -4.93
C PHE A 40 -2.33 -11.17 -5.70
N LEU A 41 -2.92 -12.12 -4.99
CA LEU A 41 -3.23 -13.43 -5.58
C LEU A 41 -4.19 -13.36 -6.75
N ASN A 42 -5.03 -12.31 -6.80
CA ASN A 42 -5.98 -12.13 -7.90
C ASN A 42 -5.32 -11.57 -9.16
N GLY A 43 -4.01 -11.33 -9.15
CA GLY A 43 -3.28 -10.81 -10.29
C GLY A 43 -3.14 -9.30 -10.31
N TYR A 44 -3.95 -8.59 -9.53
CA TYR A 44 -3.82 -7.13 -9.41
C TYR A 44 -2.68 -6.78 -8.49
N GLY A 45 -2.27 -5.53 -8.53
CA GLY A 45 -1.24 -5.02 -7.65
C GLY A 45 -1.44 -3.56 -7.35
N ALA A 46 -0.46 -2.95 -6.70
CA ALA A 46 -0.52 -1.55 -6.35
C ALA A 46 0.88 -0.97 -6.25
N SER A 47 0.97 0.32 -6.51
CA SER A 47 2.18 1.12 -6.31
C SER A 47 1.85 2.15 -5.24
N VAL A 48 2.62 2.19 -4.16
CA VAL A 48 2.40 3.11 -3.06
C VAL A 48 3.65 3.96 -2.91
N ALA A 49 3.52 5.25 -3.18
CA ALA A 49 4.65 6.17 -3.22
C ALA A 49 4.58 7.19 -2.09
N GLN A 50 5.74 7.49 -1.51
CA GLN A 50 5.89 8.59 -0.58
C GLN A 50 7.31 9.14 -0.76
N HIS A 51 7.46 10.15 -1.59
CA HIS A 51 8.78 10.75 -1.88
C HIS A 51 8.58 12.16 -2.42
N ASN A 52 9.67 12.86 -2.65
CA ASN A 52 9.59 14.18 -3.27
C ASN A 52 8.98 14.02 -4.66
N GLY A 53 7.93 14.79 -4.91
CA GLY A 53 7.27 14.75 -6.21
C GLY A 53 6.08 13.82 -6.28
N SER A 54 5.87 12.93 -5.30
CA SER A 54 4.63 12.15 -5.26
C SER A 54 3.51 13.01 -4.65
N TYR A 55 2.27 12.69 -4.96
CA TYR A 55 1.15 13.48 -4.45
C TYR A 55 0.99 13.27 -2.96
N GLY A 56 1.35 14.30 -2.19
CA GLY A 56 1.30 14.30 -0.73
C GLY A 56 2.60 13.85 -0.07
N GLY A 57 3.60 13.44 -0.85
CA GLY A 57 4.84 12.94 -0.28
C GLY A 57 5.56 13.93 0.62
N ASP A 58 5.57 15.20 0.23
CA ASP A 58 6.23 16.24 1.02
C ASP A 58 5.54 16.47 2.37
N GLU A 59 4.33 16.02 2.52
CA GLU A 59 3.54 16.15 3.75
C GLU A 59 3.46 14.84 4.53
N GLY A 60 4.25 13.85 4.14
CA GLY A 60 4.22 12.56 4.81
C GLY A 60 3.02 11.71 4.46
N LEU A 61 2.33 12.05 3.37
CA LEU A 61 1.17 11.30 2.90
C LEU A 61 1.55 10.47 1.67
N TYR A 62 0.63 9.63 1.22
CA TYR A 62 0.94 8.63 0.21
C TYR A 62 0.13 8.84 -1.06
N GLU A 63 0.74 8.40 -2.17
CA GLU A 63 0.07 8.30 -3.46
C GLU A 63 -0.04 6.83 -3.81
N LEU A 64 -1.24 6.38 -4.18
CA LEU A 64 -1.48 4.99 -4.51
C LEU A 64 -2.02 4.88 -5.92
N ALA A 65 -1.54 3.89 -6.68
CA ALA A 65 -2.06 3.57 -8.00
C ALA A 65 -2.27 2.06 -8.10
N GLU A 66 -3.36 1.64 -8.76
CA GLU A 66 -3.63 0.24 -8.99
C GLU A 66 -2.84 -0.25 -10.20
N ILE A 67 -2.43 -1.51 -10.15
CA ILE A 67 -1.73 -2.17 -11.25
C ILE A 67 -2.61 -3.32 -11.72
N ASN A 68 -2.92 -3.36 -13.01
CA ASN A 68 -3.79 -4.41 -13.55
C ASN A 68 -3.04 -5.74 -13.71
N PRO A 69 -3.73 -6.84 -14.00
CA PRO A 69 -3.05 -8.14 -14.13
C PRO A 69 -2.01 -8.20 -15.26
N ALA A 70 -2.07 -7.28 -16.21
CA ALA A 70 -1.06 -7.20 -17.26
C ALA A 70 0.20 -6.47 -16.80
N GLY A 71 0.19 -5.92 -15.57
CA GLY A 71 1.35 -5.24 -15.01
C GLY A 71 1.39 -3.75 -15.29
N HIS A 72 0.28 -3.16 -15.73
CA HIS A 72 0.25 -1.75 -16.08
C HIS A 72 -0.48 -0.93 -15.02
N ILE A 73 0.03 0.28 -14.77
CA ILE A 73 -0.65 1.26 -13.91
C ILE A 73 -1.97 1.65 -14.54
N ILE A 74 -3.02 1.66 -13.74
CA ILE A 74 -4.33 2.15 -14.15
C ILE A 74 -4.38 3.64 -13.80
N ASP A 75 -4.22 4.50 -14.79
CA ASP A 75 -4.07 5.94 -14.55
C ASP A 75 -5.24 6.53 -13.78
N GLU A 76 -6.45 6.10 -14.07
CA GLU A 76 -7.64 6.63 -13.40
C GLU A 76 -7.72 6.26 -11.94
N SER A 77 -6.91 5.29 -11.50
CA SER A 77 -6.92 4.84 -10.11
C SER A 77 -6.04 5.66 -9.19
N ILE A 78 -5.22 6.57 -9.74
CA ILE A 78 -4.23 7.28 -8.94
C ILE A 78 -4.91 8.18 -7.92
N LYS A 79 -4.52 8.04 -6.65
CA LYS A 79 -5.05 8.81 -5.54
C LYS A 79 -3.88 9.34 -4.72
N GLY A 80 -3.96 10.61 -4.33
CA GLY A 80 -2.90 11.23 -3.56
C GLY A 80 -3.36 11.68 -2.19
N TRP A 81 -2.42 12.18 -1.41
CA TRP A 81 -2.65 12.73 -0.07
C TRP A 81 -3.35 11.73 0.85
N LEU A 82 -3.01 10.46 0.74
CA LEU A 82 -3.62 9.41 1.54
C LEU A 82 -2.86 9.22 2.85
N THR A 83 -3.62 8.97 3.92
CA THR A 83 -3.01 8.55 5.19
C THR A 83 -2.62 7.08 5.07
N PHE A 84 -1.80 6.64 6.01
CA PHE A 84 -1.40 5.23 6.08
C PHE A 84 -2.62 4.31 6.18
N ALA A 85 -3.59 4.69 7.01
CA ALA A 85 -4.80 3.88 7.20
C ALA A 85 -5.61 3.79 5.90
N GLU A 86 -5.67 4.87 5.14
CA GLU A 86 -6.36 4.86 3.85
C GLU A 86 -5.66 3.94 2.86
N VAL A 87 -4.34 3.97 2.83
CA VAL A 87 -3.58 3.07 1.97
C VAL A 87 -3.90 1.62 2.30
N ASP A 88 -3.92 1.28 3.60
CA ASP A 88 -4.24 -0.08 4.02
C ASP A 88 -5.63 -0.49 3.53
N CYS A 89 -6.61 0.38 3.66
CA CYS A 89 -7.96 0.13 3.16
C CYS A 89 -7.98 -0.15 1.67
N TYR A 90 -7.30 0.67 0.89
CA TYR A 90 -7.26 0.49 -0.57
C TYR A 90 -6.55 -0.80 -0.95
N LEU A 91 -5.46 -1.14 -0.28
CA LEU A 91 -4.77 -2.40 -0.58
C LEU A 91 -5.69 -3.60 -0.34
N ARG A 92 -6.47 -3.57 0.75
CA ARG A 92 -7.42 -4.64 1.03
C ARG A 92 -8.50 -4.73 -0.05
N GLU A 93 -8.98 -3.59 -0.51
CA GLU A 93 -9.97 -3.54 -1.59
C GLU A 93 -9.42 -4.18 -2.86
N ILE A 94 -8.22 -3.77 -3.26
CA ILE A 94 -7.61 -4.27 -4.50
C ILE A 94 -7.38 -5.78 -4.41
N ALA A 95 -6.97 -6.25 -3.24
CA ALA A 95 -6.71 -7.67 -3.04
C ALA A 95 -7.97 -8.52 -3.18
N GLU A 96 -9.16 -7.88 -3.10
CA GLU A 96 -10.43 -8.59 -3.20
C GLU A 96 -11.14 -8.38 -4.54
N TYR A 97 -10.51 -7.76 -5.51
CA TYR A 97 -11.10 -7.55 -6.83
C TYR A 97 -11.50 -8.87 -7.51
#